data_d1a7266ee262cd3bf5901e67e764fe42
#
_entry.id   d1a7266ee262cd3bf5901e67e764fe42
#
_cell.length_a   1.000
_cell.length_b   1.000
_cell.length_c   1.000
_cell.angle_alpha   90.00
_cell.angle_beta   90.00
_cell.angle_gamma   90.00
#
_symmetry.space_group_name_H-M   'P 1'
#
loop_
_entity.id
_entity.type
_entity.pdbx_description
1 polymer ?
#
loop_
_entity_poly.entity_id
_entity_poly.type
_entity_poly.pdbx_seq_one_letter_code
_entity_poly.pdbx_strand_id
1 'polypeptide(L)'
;YIIKNKKKQVYFYPFKKIETTKALKGIEDFRYLASDGEKVYYKGELIKNADLYTLKAVDKYNDDYFYDKDNVYYKTKALNLSSNDNLNLVSVEQGERTYLYDGLNGNVSLEEYIFDKKYIPYQILGIGSAHVKDLLFVSKDGIFFYNPETKEQERAGDNIFKGKVENILSSVISDDKNIYYLHSYDIHRKKRTKHGYRDILVSKNIGIFSLGEKKDWEKIKDIDSGTTGQVWKKGNKYYYFDDLGVGQTIDDVVYEIVDYASLKYLLETNNINDDTIREFVRDKKLIAFKGEEVSTASIKYKESHIADIFLAVFLTTFFGIPILIISLKWKAQKKDREKLEEERKKIEKQMEFWDNYYNNNEEEKKKDKNIDIYSNMFFCQLSDY
;
A
#
# COMPACT_ATOMS: atom_id res chain seq x y z
N TYR A 1 5.83 15.17 -24.71
CA TYR A 1 6.93 16.11 -24.92
C TYR A 1 8.24 15.51 -24.47
N ILE A 2 9.26 15.59 -25.30
CA ILE A 2 10.63 15.20 -24.94
C ILE A 2 11.33 16.50 -24.56
N ILE A 3 11.67 16.64 -23.28
CA ILE A 3 12.51 17.75 -22.84
C ILE A 3 13.94 17.27 -22.90
N LYS A 4 14.74 17.88 -23.77
CA LYS A 4 16.18 17.63 -23.83
C LYS A 4 16.88 18.53 -22.84
N ASN A 5 17.31 17.99 -21.73
CA ASN A 5 18.33 18.60 -20.89
C ASN A 5 19.71 18.28 -21.46
N LYS A 6 20.73 19.11 -21.21
CA LYS A 6 22.11 18.92 -21.71
C LYS A 6 22.70 17.52 -21.46
N LYS A 7 22.12 16.74 -20.53
CA LYS A 7 22.59 15.39 -20.13
C LYS A 7 21.51 14.30 -20.09
N LYS A 8 20.19 14.60 -20.15
CA LYS A 8 19.11 13.61 -20.04
C LYS A 8 17.90 14.03 -20.88
N GLN A 9 17.19 13.04 -21.44
CA GLN A 9 15.84 13.23 -21.98
C GLN A 9 14.84 13.07 -20.82
N VAL A 10 13.97 14.05 -20.64
CA VAL A 10 12.92 14.02 -19.62
C VAL A 10 11.59 13.80 -20.32
N TYR A 11 10.88 12.75 -19.89
CA TYR A 11 9.57 12.41 -20.44
C TYR A 11 8.50 12.77 -19.40
N PHE A 12 7.53 13.59 -19.81
CA PHE A 12 6.32 13.81 -19.04
C PHE A 12 5.21 12.89 -19.52
N TYR A 13 4.62 12.15 -18.61
CA TYR A 13 3.52 11.26 -18.88
C TYR A 13 2.39 11.48 -17.86
N PRO A 14 1.13 11.64 -18.26
CA PRO A 14 0.60 11.72 -19.62
C PRO A 14 0.94 13.04 -20.32
N PHE A 15 1.00 13.03 -21.65
CA PHE A 15 1.25 14.22 -22.45
C PHE A 15 0.10 15.22 -22.28
N LYS A 16 0.29 16.22 -21.43
CA LYS A 16 -0.61 17.37 -21.36
C LYS A 16 -0.16 18.46 -22.32
N LYS A 17 -1.10 19.10 -23.00
CA LYS A 17 -0.82 20.30 -23.79
C LYS A 17 -0.41 21.41 -22.83
N ILE A 18 0.82 21.88 -22.97
CA ILE A 18 1.33 22.97 -22.14
C ILE A 18 1.03 24.27 -22.87
N GLU A 19 0.40 25.21 -22.17
CA GLU A 19 0.10 26.53 -22.68
C GLU A 19 1.35 27.44 -22.61
N THR A 20 2.36 27.10 -23.39
CA THR A 20 3.52 27.98 -23.60
C THR A 20 3.93 27.93 -25.08
N THR A 21 4.33 29.07 -25.61
CA THR A 21 4.91 29.19 -26.93
C THR A 21 6.43 29.02 -26.93
N LYS A 22 7.05 28.99 -25.75
CA LYS A 22 8.49 28.86 -25.57
C LYS A 22 8.89 27.38 -25.41
N ALA A 23 10.11 27.06 -25.82
CA ALA A 23 10.66 25.72 -25.67
C ALA A 23 10.91 25.42 -24.19
N LEU A 24 10.40 24.28 -23.67
CA LEU A 24 10.68 23.83 -22.34
C LEU A 24 12.05 23.18 -22.24
N LYS A 25 12.78 23.54 -21.21
CA LYS A 25 14.06 22.93 -20.83
C LYS A 25 13.92 22.31 -19.43
N GLY A 26 14.48 21.09 -19.24
CA GLY A 26 14.57 20.51 -17.91
C GLY A 26 15.46 21.35 -17.00
N ILE A 27 15.06 21.46 -15.74
CA ILE A 27 15.84 22.14 -14.71
C ILE A 27 16.89 21.16 -14.19
N GLU A 28 18.14 21.60 -14.02
CA GLU A 28 19.20 20.76 -13.47
C GLU A 28 18.82 20.30 -12.06
N ASP A 29 19.26 19.12 -11.66
CA ASP A 29 18.94 18.44 -10.39
C ASP A 29 17.50 17.95 -10.21
N PHE A 30 16.59 18.27 -11.15
CA PHE A 30 15.21 17.80 -11.06
C PHE A 30 14.84 16.88 -12.23
N ARG A 31 14.14 15.78 -11.89
CA ARG A 31 13.67 14.81 -12.87
C ARG A 31 12.37 15.23 -13.55
N TYR A 32 11.49 15.91 -12.80
CA TYR A 32 10.14 16.23 -13.25
C TYR A 32 9.86 17.73 -13.42
N LEU A 33 10.84 18.57 -13.18
CA LEU A 33 10.71 20.02 -13.35
C LEU A 33 11.29 20.49 -14.67
N ALA A 34 10.60 21.44 -15.29
CA ALA A 34 11.05 22.11 -16.49
C ALA A 34 10.69 23.60 -16.47
N SER A 35 11.37 24.40 -17.28
CA SER A 35 11.11 25.82 -17.41
C SER A 35 11.10 26.24 -18.89
N ASP A 36 10.30 27.27 -19.19
CA ASP A 36 10.33 28.00 -20.45
C ASP A 36 11.24 29.27 -20.39
N GLY A 37 12.02 29.38 -19.31
CA GLY A 37 12.90 30.50 -19.01
C GLY A 37 12.28 31.58 -18.12
N GLU A 38 10.98 31.52 -17.87
CA GLU A 38 10.25 32.44 -17.01
C GLU A 38 9.40 31.68 -15.97
N LYS A 39 8.76 30.61 -16.39
CA LYS A 39 7.81 29.82 -15.61
C LYS A 39 8.36 28.42 -15.33
N VAL A 40 7.97 27.85 -14.20
CA VAL A 40 8.35 26.51 -13.79
C VAL A 40 7.14 25.58 -13.92
N TYR A 41 7.39 24.38 -14.40
CA TYR A 41 6.37 23.35 -14.65
C TYR A 41 6.78 22.03 -13.99
N TYR A 42 5.87 21.40 -13.25
CA TYR A 42 6.01 20.05 -12.73
C TYR A 42 5.19 19.08 -13.58
N LYS A 43 5.85 18.10 -14.21
CA LYS A 43 5.19 17.13 -15.14
C LYS A 43 4.28 17.80 -16.18
N GLY A 44 4.64 19.01 -16.61
CA GLY A 44 3.90 19.78 -17.59
C GLY A 44 2.77 20.67 -17.04
N GLU A 45 2.55 20.69 -15.72
CA GLU A 45 1.62 21.60 -15.07
C GLU A 45 2.35 22.82 -14.50
N LEU A 46 1.79 24.00 -14.73
CA LEU A 46 2.37 25.26 -14.24
C LEU A 46 2.38 25.32 -12.72
N ILE A 47 3.54 25.62 -12.16
CA ILE A 47 3.68 25.97 -10.75
C ILE A 47 3.52 27.49 -10.63
N LYS A 48 2.47 27.92 -9.95
CA LYS A 48 2.20 29.35 -9.77
C LYS A 48 3.23 29.97 -8.84
N ASN A 49 3.79 31.10 -9.24
CA ASN A 49 4.69 31.94 -8.45
C ASN A 49 6.04 31.29 -8.07
N ALA A 50 6.43 30.18 -8.71
CA ALA A 50 7.75 29.61 -8.45
C ALA A 50 8.85 30.47 -9.05
N ASP A 51 9.87 30.79 -8.23
CA ASP A 51 11.06 31.52 -8.67
C ASP A 51 12.10 30.53 -9.21
N LEU A 52 12.26 30.51 -10.52
CA LEU A 52 13.20 29.63 -11.24
C LEU A 52 14.64 29.75 -10.72
N TYR A 53 15.05 30.96 -10.32
CA TYR A 53 16.47 31.26 -10.02
C TYR A 53 16.91 30.86 -8.63
N THR A 54 15.94 30.71 -7.71
CA THR A 54 16.21 30.31 -6.31
C THR A 54 15.68 28.93 -5.97
N LEU A 55 15.17 28.19 -6.98
CA LEU A 55 14.57 26.87 -6.81
C LEU A 55 15.60 25.85 -6.33
N LYS A 56 15.26 25.15 -5.24
CA LYS A 56 16.09 24.10 -4.64
C LYS A 56 15.26 22.85 -4.35
N ALA A 57 15.85 21.65 -4.52
CA ALA A 57 15.27 20.41 -4.05
C ALA A 57 15.41 20.30 -2.52
N VAL A 58 14.38 19.77 -1.84
CA VAL A 58 14.51 19.39 -0.43
C VAL A 58 15.41 18.17 -0.31
N ASP A 59 15.24 17.20 -1.20
CA ASP A 59 16.05 16.01 -1.32
C ASP A 59 16.30 15.69 -2.81
N LYS A 60 17.54 15.37 -3.16
CA LYS A 60 17.95 15.09 -4.56
C LYS A 60 17.29 13.87 -5.20
N TYR A 61 16.71 12.99 -4.38
CA TYR A 61 16.05 11.75 -4.85
C TYR A 61 14.53 11.87 -4.89
N ASN A 62 13.98 12.97 -4.36
CA ASN A 62 12.54 13.23 -4.29
C ASN A 62 12.21 14.56 -4.96
N ASP A 63 11.64 14.50 -6.16
CA ASP A 63 11.27 15.70 -6.93
C ASP A 63 9.87 16.22 -6.58
N ASP A 64 9.14 15.59 -5.67
CA ASP A 64 7.79 16.02 -5.31
C ASP A 64 7.81 17.20 -4.32
N TYR A 65 8.91 17.36 -3.54
CA TYR A 65 9.10 18.46 -2.61
C TYR A 65 10.28 19.33 -3.01
N PHE A 66 10.04 20.62 -3.11
CA PHE A 66 11.05 21.60 -3.43
C PHE A 66 10.65 22.98 -2.86
N TYR A 67 11.56 23.93 -2.88
CA TYR A 67 11.31 25.25 -2.37
C TYR A 67 12.09 26.28 -3.19
N ASP A 68 11.62 27.52 -3.14
CA ASP A 68 12.36 28.71 -3.58
C ASP A 68 12.55 29.67 -2.39
N LYS A 69 13.02 30.87 -2.64
CA LYS A 69 13.24 31.85 -1.58
C LYS A 69 11.97 32.22 -0.78
N ASP A 70 10.78 32.09 -1.40
CA ASP A 70 9.51 32.57 -0.84
C ASP A 70 8.59 31.44 -0.40
N ASN A 71 8.64 30.29 -1.07
CA ASN A 71 7.64 29.23 -0.94
C ASN A 71 8.24 27.84 -0.85
N VAL A 72 7.50 26.95 -0.19
CA VAL A 72 7.72 25.49 -0.21
C VAL A 72 6.62 24.87 -1.06
N TYR A 73 6.95 23.89 -1.85
CA TYR A 73 6.00 23.27 -2.79
C TYR A 73 5.93 21.74 -2.58
N TYR A 74 4.71 21.23 -2.75
CA TYR A 74 4.46 19.83 -3.05
C TYR A 74 3.87 19.73 -4.46
N LYS A 75 4.65 19.18 -5.38
CA LYS A 75 4.29 19.11 -6.82
C LYS A 75 3.99 20.51 -7.39
N THR A 76 2.74 20.79 -7.71
CA THR A 76 2.33 22.11 -8.28
C THR A 76 1.78 23.08 -7.25
N LYS A 77 1.63 22.65 -6.00
CA LYS A 77 0.98 23.44 -4.96
C LYS A 77 1.98 24.06 -3.99
N ALA A 78 1.88 25.35 -3.81
CA ALA A 78 2.59 26.03 -2.72
C ALA A 78 1.96 25.63 -1.37
N LEU A 79 2.81 25.19 -0.45
CA LEU A 79 2.44 24.90 0.93
C LEU A 79 2.54 26.18 1.76
N ASN A 80 1.66 26.33 2.74
CA ASN A 80 1.74 27.47 3.68
C ASN A 80 2.81 27.21 4.75
N LEU A 81 4.07 27.05 4.30
CA LEU A 81 5.25 26.81 5.13
C LEU A 81 6.34 27.81 4.77
N SER A 82 7.17 28.15 5.75
CA SER A 82 8.32 29.03 5.54
C SER A 82 9.43 28.29 4.80
N SER A 83 9.95 28.92 3.74
CA SER A 83 11.12 28.41 3.04
C SER A 83 12.38 28.59 3.87
N ASN A 84 13.15 27.52 4.04
CA ASN A 84 14.46 27.57 4.71
C ASN A 84 15.29 26.31 4.36
N ASP A 85 16.59 26.37 4.65
CA ASP A 85 17.54 25.28 4.33
C ASP A 85 17.51 24.12 5.36
N ASN A 86 16.64 24.14 6.38
CA ASN A 86 16.47 23.04 7.36
C ASN A 86 15.26 22.15 7.06
N LEU A 87 14.73 22.23 5.85
CA LEU A 87 13.68 21.33 5.39
C LEU A 87 14.28 19.95 5.12
N ASN A 88 13.64 18.91 5.64
CA ASN A 88 14.09 17.52 5.49
C ASN A 88 12.91 16.62 5.13
N LEU A 89 13.18 15.56 4.37
CA LEU A 89 12.21 14.52 4.08
C LEU A 89 12.44 13.31 5.00
N VAL A 90 11.38 12.82 5.63
CA VAL A 90 11.40 11.63 6.46
C VAL A 90 10.39 10.63 5.91
N SER A 91 10.90 9.50 5.40
CA SER A 91 10.07 8.46 4.80
C SER A 91 9.82 7.32 5.79
N VAL A 92 8.63 6.75 5.72
CA VAL A 92 8.21 5.56 6.47
C VAL A 92 7.70 4.48 5.52
N GLU A 93 7.59 3.26 6.01
CA GLU A 93 7.07 2.10 5.24
C GLU A 93 7.71 1.99 3.85
N GLN A 94 9.05 1.95 3.79
CA GLN A 94 9.81 1.82 2.54
C GLN A 94 9.50 2.92 1.49
N GLY A 95 9.10 4.11 1.96
CA GLY A 95 8.81 5.25 1.09
C GLY A 95 7.34 5.37 0.66
N GLU A 96 6.43 4.57 1.23
CA GLU A 96 4.99 4.72 0.97
C GLU A 96 4.47 6.09 1.41
N ARG A 97 5.01 6.62 2.52
CA ARG A 97 4.72 7.98 3.00
C ARG A 97 6.00 8.74 3.25
N THR A 98 6.04 9.97 2.76
CA THR A 98 7.17 10.88 2.95
C THR A 98 6.66 12.18 3.55
N TYR A 99 7.10 12.46 4.77
CA TYR A 99 6.81 13.68 5.49
C TYR A 99 7.86 14.74 5.17
N LEU A 100 7.41 15.96 4.97
CA LEU A 100 8.29 17.13 5.01
C LEU A 100 8.33 17.65 6.45
N TYR A 101 9.53 17.76 6.99
CA TYR A 101 9.79 18.28 8.33
C TYR A 101 10.68 19.52 8.26
N ASP A 102 10.19 20.59 8.85
CA ASP A 102 10.95 21.83 9.03
C ASP A 102 11.68 21.79 10.37
N GLY A 103 12.98 21.44 10.32
CA GLY A 103 13.80 21.30 11.52
C GLY A 103 14.03 22.61 12.27
N LEU A 104 13.80 23.78 11.63
CA LEU A 104 13.96 25.09 12.27
C LEU A 104 12.72 25.47 13.08
N ASN A 105 11.53 25.33 12.48
CA ASN A 105 10.28 25.81 13.08
C ASN A 105 9.40 24.68 13.64
N GLY A 106 9.77 23.42 13.40
CA GLY A 106 9.01 22.25 13.82
C GLY A 106 7.68 22.09 13.09
N ASN A 107 7.57 22.58 11.85
CA ASN A 107 6.41 22.32 11.02
C ASN A 107 6.48 20.91 10.39
N VAL A 108 5.30 20.31 10.16
CA VAL A 108 5.18 19.00 9.51
C VAL A 108 4.15 19.08 8.40
N SER A 109 4.44 18.48 7.25
CA SER A 109 3.42 18.21 6.24
C SER A 109 3.58 16.80 5.65
N LEU A 110 2.47 16.24 5.20
CA LEU A 110 2.41 15.05 4.39
C LEU A 110 1.65 15.38 3.12
N GLU A 111 2.34 15.36 1.99
CA GLU A 111 1.80 15.88 0.73
C GLU A 111 1.29 17.33 0.89
N GLU A 112 0.02 17.58 0.60
CA GLU A 112 -0.61 18.88 0.76
C GLU A 112 -1.16 19.15 2.17
N TYR A 113 -1.21 18.10 3.00
CA TYR A 113 -1.73 18.22 4.36
C TYR A 113 -0.66 18.79 5.29
N ILE A 114 -0.98 19.89 5.94
CA ILE A 114 -0.11 20.55 6.93
C ILE A 114 -0.68 20.29 8.32
N PHE A 115 0.19 19.85 9.24
CA PHE A 115 -0.18 19.65 10.64
C PHE A 115 -0.58 20.96 11.29
N ASP A 116 -1.49 20.88 12.27
CA ASP A 116 -2.07 22.05 12.91
C ASP A 116 -1.00 22.93 13.58
N LYS A 117 -0.86 24.14 13.07
CA LYS A 117 0.16 25.12 13.50
C LYS A 117 0.06 25.55 14.96
N LYS A 118 -1.10 25.34 15.61
CA LYS A 118 -1.26 25.68 17.04
C LYS A 118 -0.40 24.81 17.96
N TYR A 119 0.05 23.63 17.47
CA TYR A 119 0.83 22.67 18.25
C TYR A 119 2.34 22.70 17.95
N ILE A 120 2.81 23.57 17.05
CA ILE A 120 4.24 23.70 16.78
C ILE A 120 4.99 24.26 17.99
N PRO A 121 6.28 23.91 18.15
CA PRO A 121 7.06 23.02 17.30
C PRO A 121 6.75 21.55 17.55
N TYR A 122 6.70 20.76 16.46
CA TYR A 122 6.70 19.30 16.53
C TYR A 122 8.13 18.78 16.54
N GLN A 123 8.35 17.65 17.23
CA GLN A 123 9.55 16.86 17.16
C GLN A 123 9.17 15.44 16.72
N ILE A 124 9.95 14.85 15.81
CA ILE A 124 9.70 13.49 15.30
C ILE A 124 10.21 12.48 16.31
N LEU A 125 9.40 11.43 16.56
CA LEU A 125 9.76 10.27 17.36
C LEU A 125 9.94 9.06 16.44
N GLY A 126 11.08 8.38 16.55
CA GLY A 126 11.35 7.12 15.85
C GLY A 126 11.50 7.31 14.34
N ILE A 127 12.72 7.42 13.86
CA ILE A 127 13.02 7.68 12.45
C ILE A 127 13.53 6.40 11.77
N GLY A 128 12.78 5.95 10.73
CA GLY A 128 13.28 4.92 9.80
C GLY A 128 13.43 3.51 10.38
N SER A 129 12.75 3.22 11.47
CA SER A 129 12.80 1.91 12.12
C SER A 129 11.92 0.88 11.41
N ALA A 130 12.42 -0.36 11.36
CA ALA A 130 11.64 -1.52 10.96
C ALA A 130 10.47 -1.83 11.91
N HIS A 131 10.60 -1.44 13.17
CA HIS A 131 9.58 -1.64 14.22
C HIS A 131 8.49 -0.58 14.25
N VAL A 132 8.69 0.57 13.55
CA VAL A 132 7.74 1.68 13.56
C VAL A 132 7.23 1.92 12.14
N LYS A 133 5.99 1.52 11.89
CA LYS A 133 5.35 1.59 10.57
C LYS A 133 4.81 2.98 10.22
N ASP A 134 4.83 3.93 11.15
CA ASP A 134 4.46 5.33 10.92
C ASP A 134 5.16 6.25 11.92
N LEU A 135 5.15 7.56 11.66
CA LEU A 135 5.81 8.53 12.54
C LEU A 135 4.87 9.03 13.62
N LEU A 136 5.42 9.19 14.81
CA LEU A 136 4.81 9.96 15.88
C LEU A 136 5.49 11.34 15.99
N PHE A 137 4.71 12.32 16.30
CA PHE A 137 5.14 13.72 16.47
C PHE A 137 4.77 14.20 17.86
N VAL A 138 5.74 14.67 18.61
CA VAL A 138 5.49 15.22 19.94
C VAL A 138 5.57 16.73 19.92
N SER A 139 4.65 17.38 20.61
CA SER A 139 4.69 18.79 20.95
C SER A 139 4.47 18.97 22.45
N LYS A 140 4.53 20.23 22.94
CA LYS A 140 4.18 20.52 24.35
C LYS A 140 2.76 20.06 24.74
N ASP A 141 1.83 20.03 23.77
CA ASP A 141 0.41 19.78 24.00
C ASP A 141 0.00 18.31 23.83
N GLY A 142 0.91 17.44 23.36
CA GLY A 142 0.60 16.02 23.20
C GLY A 142 1.44 15.30 22.17
N ILE A 143 1.04 14.05 21.92
CA ILE A 143 1.59 13.16 20.92
C ILE A 143 0.58 13.07 19.77
N PHE A 144 1.05 13.21 18.55
CA PHE A 144 0.24 13.27 17.35
C PHE A 144 0.74 12.29 16.29
N PHE A 145 -0.15 11.89 15.39
CA PHE A 145 0.15 11.08 14.21
C PHE A 145 -0.78 11.45 13.06
N TYR A 146 -0.43 11.08 11.85
CA TYR A 146 -1.32 11.18 10.70
C TYR A 146 -2.13 9.89 10.57
N ASN A 147 -3.45 10.00 10.55
CA ASN A 147 -4.33 8.86 10.32
C ASN A 147 -4.67 8.76 8.81
N PRO A 148 -4.18 7.74 8.08
CA PRO A 148 -4.44 7.60 6.65
C PRO A 148 -5.91 7.28 6.32
N GLU A 149 -6.68 6.75 7.27
CA GLU A 149 -8.11 6.46 7.07
C GLU A 149 -8.98 7.71 7.10
N THR A 150 -8.66 8.64 7.99
CA THR A 150 -9.35 9.94 8.09
C THR A 150 -8.68 11.03 7.25
N LYS A 151 -7.41 10.80 6.86
CA LYS A 151 -6.52 11.75 6.17
C LYS A 151 -6.27 13.04 6.97
N GLU A 152 -6.20 12.90 8.26
CA GLU A 152 -6.04 14.00 9.19
C GLU A 152 -5.03 13.66 10.28
N GLN A 153 -4.49 14.71 10.89
CA GLN A 153 -3.73 14.60 12.12
C GLN A 153 -4.66 14.22 13.27
N GLU A 154 -4.27 13.21 14.02
CA GLU A 154 -4.95 12.82 15.25
C GLU A 154 -4.02 12.89 16.45
N ARG A 155 -4.63 13.03 17.65
CA ARG A 155 -3.90 13.07 18.92
C ARG A 155 -3.92 11.67 19.55
N ALA A 156 -2.74 11.12 19.81
CA ALA A 156 -2.59 9.82 20.49
C ALA A 156 -2.75 9.94 22.01
N GLY A 157 -2.37 11.09 22.57
CA GLY A 157 -2.43 11.29 24.03
C GLY A 157 -1.69 12.55 24.48
N ASP A 158 -1.54 12.70 25.79
CA ASP A 158 -0.77 13.77 26.38
C ASP A 158 0.73 13.59 26.14
N ASN A 159 1.49 14.69 26.18
CA ASN A 159 2.94 14.60 26.19
C ASN A 159 3.41 13.97 27.50
N ILE A 160 3.96 12.77 27.40
CA ILE A 160 4.48 11.98 28.55
C ILE A 160 5.94 12.30 28.87
N PHE A 161 6.66 12.98 27.97
CA PHE A 161 8.10 13.20 28.05
C PHE A 161 8.41 14.36 28.99
N LYS A 162 9.56 14.25 29.66
CA LYS A 162 10.09 15.25 30.57
C LYS A 162 11.35 15.87 30.00
N GLY A 163 11.25 17.16 29.61
CA GLY A 163 12.37 17.88 29.01
C GLY A 163 12.59 17.53 27.55
N LYS A 164 13.87 17.47 27.13
CA LYS A 164 14.24 17.22 25.74
C LYS A 164 14.13 15.75 25.38
N VAL A 165 13.49 15.45 24.25
CA VAL A 165 13.46 14.11 23.69
C VAL A 165 14.61 13.92 22.71
N GLU A 166 15.32 12.80 22.83
CA GLU A 166 16.46 12.44 21.98
C GLU A 166 16.29 11.03 21.43
N ASN A 167 16.56 10.85 20.14
CA ASN A 167 16.60 9.52 19.53
C ASN A 167 17.94 8.86 19.90
N ILE A 168 17.90 7.71 20.57
CA ILE A 168 19.08 6.87 20.88
C ILE A 168 19.37 5.94 19.70
N LEU A 169 18.33 5.30 19.17
CA LEU A 169 18.28 4.47 17.97
C LEU A 169 17.02 4.80 17.18
N SER A 170 16.82 4.17 16.05
CA SER A 170 15.67 4.41 15.19
C SER A 170 14.33 4.22 15.91
N SER A 171 14.23 3.24 16.81
CA SER A 171 13.00 2.98 17.61
C SER A 171 13.16 3.26 19.09
N VAL A 172 14.34 3.67 19.57
CA VAL A 172 14.61 3.91 20.99
C VAL A 172 14.86 5.38 21.23
N ILE A 173 14.12 5.96 22.15
CA ILE A 173 14.17 7.38 22.49
C ILE A 173 14.39 7.55 23.99
N SER A 174 14.90 8.69 24.39
CA SER A 174 14.96 9.09 25.81
C SER A 174 14.51 10.52 25.99
N ASP A 175 14.02 10.79 27.17
CA ASP A 175 13.89 12.16 27.69
C ASP A 175 14.94 12.41 28.78
N ASP A 176 14.80 13.48 29.55
CA ASP A 176 15.73 13.80 30.64
C ASP A 176 15.70 12.75 31.77
N LYS A 177 14.62 11.95 31.84
CA LYS A 177 14.37 11.04 32.96
C LYS A 177 14.38 9.57 32.60
N ASN A 178 13.77 9.21 31.48
CA ASN A 178 13.45 7.84 31.13
C ASN A 178 13.96 7.45 29.75
N ILE A 179 14.04 6.15 29.51
CA ILE A 179 14.23 5.55 28.18
C ILE A 179 12.91 4.88 27.77
N TYR A 180 12.58 5.02 26.50
CA TYR A 180 11.40 4.44 25.87
C TYR A 180 11.76 3.75 24.55
N TYR A 181 10.92 2.84 24.10
CA TYR A 181 10.98 2.37 22.72
C TYR A 181 9.60 2.46 22.08
N LEU A 182 9.63 2.55 20.76
CA LEU A 182 8.46 2.58 19.90
C LEU A 182 8.31 1.23 19.21
N HIS A 183 7.10 0.70 19.18
CA HIS A 183 6.82 -0.55 18.49
C HIS A 183 5.43 -0.54 17.89
N SER A 184 5.35 -0.89 16.59
CA SER A 184 4.07 -1.04 15.89
C SER A 184 3.58 -2.47 15.97
N TYR A 185 2.29 -2.64 16.24
CA TYR A 185 1.64 -3.94 16.29
C TYR A 185 0.22 -3.89 15.75
N ASP A 186 -0.22 -4.99 15.17
CA ASP A 186 -1.51 -5.11 14.52
C ASP A 186 -2.50 -5.81 15.45
N ILE A 187 -3.72 -5.27 15.59
CA ILE A 187 -4.82 -5.92 16.31
C ILE A 187 -5.76 -6.55 15.27
N HIS A 188 -5.92 -7.86 15.39
CA HIS A 188 -6.80 -8.65 14.56
C HIS A 188 -8.00 -9.17 15.37
N ARG A 189 -9.16 -9.29 14.69
CA ARG A 189 -10.36 -9.92 15.21
C ARG A 189 -10.74 -11.11 14.32
N LYS A 190 -11.04 -12.25 14.96
CA LYS A 190 -11.58 -13.41 14.25
C LYS A 190 -13.03 -13.16 13.84
N LYS A 191 -13.32 -13.22 12.54
CA LYS A 191 -14.68 -13.16 11.98
C LYS A 191 -15.05 -14.54 11.45
N ARG A 192 -16.23 -15.02 11.84
CA ARG A 192 -16.78 -16.28 11.33
C ARG A 192 -17.22 -16.08 9.87
N THR A 193 -16.78 -16.97 8.98
CA THR A 193 -17.16 -17.03 7.57
C THR A 193 -17.83 -18.38 7.27
N LYS A 194 -18.33 -18.57 6.06
CA LYS A 194 -18.90 -19.87 5.60
C LYS A 194 -17.84 -21.00 5.59
N HIS A 195 -16.55 -20.65 5.51
CA HIS A 195 -15.45 -21.60 5.39
C HIS A 195 -14.56 -21.66 6.64
N GLY A 196 -15.02 -21.14 7.79
CA GLY A 196 -14.28 -21.10 9.04
C GLY A 196 -14.10 -19.69 9.61
N TYR A 197 -12.96 -19.44 10.25
CA TYR A 197 -12.64 -18.11 10.79
C TYR A 197 -11.61 -17.41 9.91
N ARG A 198 -11.79 -16.10 9.71
CA ARG A 198 -10.83 -15.22 9.06
C ARG A 198 -10.38 -14.15 10.05
N ASP A 199 -9.08 -13.90 10.12
CA ASP A 199 -8.54 -12.78 10.85
C ASP A 199 -8.74 -11.50 10.06
N ILE A 200 -9.34 -10.49 10.71
CA ILE A 200 -9.59 -9.16 10.13
C ILE A 200 -8.76 -8.16 10.92
N LEU A 201 -7.95 -7.37 10.21
CA LEU A 201 -7.23 -6.25 10.80
C LEU A 201 -8.24 -5.21 11.31
N VAL A 202 -8.19 -4.92 12.60
CA VAL A 202 -9.08 -3.94 13.27
C VAL A 202 -8.36 -2.62 13.47
N SER A 203 -7.11 -2.67 13.90
CA SER A 203 -6.27 -1.48 14.04
C SER A 203 -4.79 -1.81 13.88
N LYS A 204 -4.05 -0.80 13.41
CA LYS A 204 -2.59 -0.73 13.52
C LYS A 204 -2.26 0.24 14.65
N ASN A 205 -1.47 -0.21 15.58
CA ASN A 205 -1.09 0.58 16.74
C ASN A 205 0.40 0.89 16.72
N ILE A 206 0.77 2.05 17.26
CA ILE A 206 2.15 2.40 17.57
C ILE A 206 2.18 2.68 19.07
N GLY A 207 2.74 1.74 19.83
CA GLY A 207 2.91 1.86 21.27
C GLY A 207 4.22 2.56 21.61
N ILE A 208 4.18 3.37 22.67
CA ILE A 208 5.37 3.90 23.35
C ILE A 208 5.49 3.12 24.67
N PHE A 209 6.62 2.43 24.82
CA PHE A 209 6.88 1.56 25.96
C PHE A 209 8.02 2.11 26.81
N SER A 210 7.78 2.30 28.11
CA SER A 210 8.80 2.76 29.05
C SER A 210 9.71 1.62 29.48
N LEU A 211 11.01 1.87 29.43
CA LEU A 211 12.06 1.00 30.00
C LEU A 211 12.47 1.41 31.42
N GLY A 212 11.89 2.51 31.92
CA GLY A 212 12.21 3.09 33.23
C GLY A 212 13.28 4.17 33.20
N GLU A 213 13.84 4.49 34.37
CA GLU A 213 14.72 5.63 34.53
C GLU A 213 16.03 5.50 33.75
N LYS A 214 16.41 6.56 33.01
CA LYS A 214 17.62 6.64 32.19
C LYS A 214 18.90 6.38 32.99
N LYS A 215 18.94 6.84 34.24
CA LYS A 215 20.09 6.66 35.14
C LYS A 215 20.41 5.19 35.47
N ASP A 216 19.44 4.29 35.33
CA ASP A 216 19.60 2.87 35.61
C ASP A 216 20.23 2.10 34.46
N TRP A 217 20.35 2.73 33.29
CA TRP A 217 20.84 2.16 32.05
C TRP A 217 22.20 2.71 31.68
N GLU A 218 23.12 1.81 31.34
CA GLU A 218 24.48 2.12 30.88
C GLU A 218 24.68 1.54 29.48
N LYS A 219 25.02 2.38 28.51
CA LYS A 219 25.42 1.90 27.18
C LYS A 219 26.81 1.30 27.25
N ILE A 220 26.94 0.04 26.85
CA ILE A 220 28.22 -0.71 26.92
C ILE A 220 28.93 -0.66 25.56
N LYS A 221 28.17 -0.93 24.44
CA LYS A 221 28.79 -1.01 23.12
C LYS A 221 27.79 -0.69 22.01
N ASP A 222 28.26 -0.01 20.97
CA ASP A 222 27.60 0.04 19.67
C ASP A 222 28.03 -1.18 18.84
N ILE A 223 27.07 -1.92 18.27
CA ILE A 223 27.33 -3.03 17.35
C ILE A 223 27.42 -2.45 15.94
N ASP A 224 28.53 -2.77 15.23
CA ASP A 224 28.80 -2.30 13.87
C ASP A 224 28.56 -0.78 13.69
N SER A 225 29.12 0.02 14.59
CA SER A 225 28.94 1.48 14.64
C SER A 225 27.49 1.92 14.85
N GLY A 226 26.66 1.06 15.45
CA GLY A 226 25.25 1.32 15.78
C GLY A 226 24.24 0.92 14.69
N THR A 227 24.69 0.45 13.53
CA THR A 227 23.78 0.07 12.44
C THR A 227 23.06 -1.25 12.67
N THR A 228 23.59 -2.10 13.57
CA THR A 228 23.01 -3.40 13.93
C THR A 228 22.33 -3.36 15.30
N GLY A 229 22.59 -2.31 16.09
CA GLY A 229 22.02 -2.13 17.42
C GLY A 229 23.05 -1.82 18.50
N GLN A 230 22.67 -1.96 19.76
CA GLN A 230 23.50 -1.61 20.91
C GLN A 230 23.37 -2.61 22.04
N VAL A 231 24.45 -2.80 22.80
CA VAL A 231 24.41 -3.53 24.07
C VAL A 231 24.32 -2.53 25.21
N TRP A 232 23.35 -2.73 26.06
CA TRP A 232 23.09 -1.94 27.27
C TRP A 232 23.09 -2.80 28.52
N LYS A 233 23.32 -2.18 29.67
CA LYS A 233 23.29 -2.82 30.98
C LYS A 233 22.30 -2.11 31.91
N LYS A 234 21.54 -2.89 32.68
CA LYS A 234 20.69 -2.41 33.77
C LYS A 234 20.86 -3.32 34.98
N GLY A 235 21.43 -2.77 36.04
CA GLY A 235 21.82 -3.55 37.20
C GLY A 235 22.87 -4.62 36.86
N ASN A 236 22.52 -5.91 37.06
CA ASN A 236 23.38 -7.07 36.74
C ASN A 236 23.01 -7.77 35.42
N LYS A 237 22.07 -7.21 34.64
CA LYS A 237 21.60 -7.79 33.39
C LYS A 237 22.07 -6.97 32.19
N TYR A 238 22.20 -7.65 31.04
CA TYR A 238 22.57 -7.07 29.78
C TYR A 238 21.41 -7.19 28.78
N TYR A 239 21.30 -6.19 27.91
CA TYR A 239 20.21 -6.07 26.93
C TYR A 239 20.78 -5.73 25.59
N TYR A 240 20.19 -6.29 24.56
CA TYR A 240 20.39 -5.92 23.18
C TYR A 240 19.25 -5.01 22.74
N PHE A 241 19.59 -3.82 22.23
CA PHE A 241 18.66 -2.88 21.61
C PHE A 241 18.81 -2.99 20.10
N ASP A 242 17.75 -3.35 19.43
CA ASP A 242 17.74 -3.62 18.00
C ASP A 242 17.71 -2.34 17.16
N ASP A 243 18.53 -2.30 16.11
CA ASP A 243 18.49 -1.29 15.06
C ASP A 243 18.71 -1.91 13.67
N LEU A 244 18.39 -3.20 13.52
CA LEU A 244 18.39 -3.88 12.23
C LEU A 244 17.43 -3.16 11.26
N GLY A 245 17.90 -2.97 10.05
CA GLY A 245 17.13 -2.26 9.02
C GLY A 245 15.90 -3.03 8.53
N VAL A 246 15.12 -2.36 7.72
CA VAL A 246 13.93 -2.95 7.07
C VAL A 246 14.33 -4.18 6.24
N GLY A 247 13.66 -5.32 6.50
CA GLY A 247 13.93 -6.61 5.85
C GLY A 247 14.87 -7.54 6.62
N GLN A 248 15.45 -7.06 7.71
CA GLN A 248 16.33 -7.83 8.59
C GLN A 248 15.76 -7.96 10.00
N THR A 249 14.49 -7.70 10.15
CA THR A 249 13.77 -7.55 11.39
C THR A 249 13.74 -8.81 12.25
N ILE A 250 13.91 -8.58 13.54
CA ILE A 250 13.45 -9.46 14.63
C ILE A 250 12.17 -8.83 15.24
N ASP A 251 11.38 -9.61 15.97
CA ASP A 251 10.01 -9.20 16.33
C ASP A 251 9.93 -8.07 17.37
N ASP A 252 10.92 -7.93 18.24
CA ASP A 252 10.92 -6.97 19.35
C ASP A 252 12.10 -5.98 19.24
N VAL A 253 11.98 -4.84 19.92
CA VAL A 253 13.00 -3.77 19.93
C VAL A 253 14.09 -4.04 20.97
N VAL A 254 13.74 -4.65 22.11
CA VAL A 254 14.64 -4.85 23.23
C VAL A 254 14.61 -6.31 23.69
N TYR A 255 15.80 -6.86 23.86
CA TYR A 255 15.99 -8.25 24.30
C TYR A 255 16.92 -8.31 25.52
N GLU A 256 16.58 -9.14 26.53
CA GLU A 256 17.52 -9.53 27.59
C GLU A 256 18.50 -10.56 27.01
N ILE A 257 19.78 -10.37 27.23
CA ILE A 257 20.85 -11.31 26.85
C ILE A 257 21.02 -12.28 28.01
N VAL A 258 20.54 -13.50 27.86
CA VAL A 258 20.51 -14.49 28.96
C VAL A 258 21.66 -15.49 28.92
N ASP A 259 22.39 -15.53 27.81
CA ASP A 259 23.53 -16.42 27.59
C ASP A 259 24.85 -15.67 27.63
N TYR A 260 25.75 -16.08 28.52
CA TYR A 260 27.06 -15.43 28.68
C TYR A 260 27.94 -15.53 27.42
N ALA A 261 27.89 -16.65 26.70
CA ALA A 261 28.69 -16.82 25.49
C ALA A 261 28.21 -15.86 24.39
N SER A 262 26.90 -15.65 24.26
CA SER A 262 26.33 -14.67 23.34
C SER A 262 26.66 -13.23 23.73
N LEU A 263 26.62 -12.90 25.03
CA LEU A 263 27.07 -11.60 25.52
C LEU A 263 28.54 -11.36 25.14
N LYS A 264 29.40 -12.32 25.45
CA LYS A 264 30.85 -12.24 25.13
C LYS A 264 31.03 -12.05 23.61
N TYR A 265 30.33 -12.80 22.80
CA TYR A 265 30.38 -12.67 21.34
C TYR A 265 29.98 -11.25 20.88
N LEU A 266 28.87 -10.71 21.38
CA LEU A 266 28.41 -9.35 21.04
C LEU A 266 29.43 -8.27 21.49
N LEU A 267 30.13 -8.49 22.62
CA LEU A 267 31.08 -7.53 23.12
C LEU A 267 32.47 -7.58 22.41
N GLU A 268 32.89 -8.76 22.00
CA GLU A 268 34.25 -8.97 21.48
C GLU A 268 34.34 -9.01 19.94
N THR A 269 33.20 -9.34 19.26
CA THR A 269 33.18 -9.45 17.80
C THR A 269 32.90 -8.09 17.15
N ASN A 270 33.63 -7.81 16.07
CA ASN A 270 33.30 -6.70 15.15
C ASN A 270 32.63 -7.28 13.91
N ASN A 271 31.84 -6.46 13.20
CA ASN A 271 31.08 -6.83 12.00
C ASN A 271 30.18 -8.06 12.25
N ILE A 272 29.24 -7.91 13.18
CA ILE A 272 28.28 -8.95 13.53
C ILE A 272 27.26 -9.08 12.39
N ASN A 273 27.09 -10.30 11.88
CA ASN A 273 26.11 -10.56 10.86
C ASN A 273 24.69 -10.57 11.48
N ASP A 274 23.74 -9.94 10.80
CA ASP A 274 22.31 -9.89 11.19
C ASP A 274 21.72 -11.28 11.40
N ASP A 275 22.16 -12.28 10.59
CA ASP A 275 21.75 -13.68 10.76
C ASP A 275 22.13 -14.22 12.14
N THR A 276 23.26 -13.80 12.70
CA THR A 276 23.69 -14.20 14.05
C THR A 276 22.73 -13.66 15.12
N ILE A 277 22.28 -12.43 15.00
CA ILE A 277 21.28 -11.87 15.91
C ILE A 277 19.99 -12.66 15.83
N ARG A 278 19.50 -12.96 14.61
CA ARG A 278 18.31 -13.80 14.38
C ARG A 278 18.46 -15.21 14.99
N GLU A 279 19.66 -15.81 14.87
CA GLU A 279 19.95 -17.10 15.50
C GLU A 279 19.89 -17.01 17.02
N PHE A 280 20.45 -15.96 17.62
CA PHE A 280 20.39 -15.77 19.06
C PHE A 280 18.94 -15.61 19.58
N VAL A 281 18.07 -14.93 18.82
CA VAL A 281 16.64 -14.83 19.13
C VAL A 281 15.96 -16.21 19.00
N ARG A 282 16.17 -16.90 17.88
CA ARG A 282 15.61 -18.24 17.62
C ARG A 282 16.02 -19.25 18.68
N ASP A 283 17.30 -19.22 19.09
CA ASP A 283 17.88 -20.14 20.09
C ASP A 283 17.58 -19.71 21.53
N LYS A 284 16.78 -18.64 21.73
CA LYS A 284 16.41 -18.07 23.04
C LYS A 284 17.60 -17.61 23.90
N LYS A 285 18.70 -17.22 23.25
CA LYS A 285 19.84 -16.54 23.88
C LYS A 285 19.54 -15.05 24.08
N LEU A 286 18.70 -14.50 23.21
CA LEU A 286 18.08 -13.19 23.34
C LEU A 286 16.59 -13.42 23.59
N ILE A 287 16.06 -12.93 24.72
CA ILE A 287 14.67 -13.06 25.13
C ILE A 287 14.02 -11.67 25.11
N ALA A 288 12.91 -11.52 24.39
CA ALA A 288 12.19 -10.27 24.31
C ALA A 288 11.90 -9.67 25.68
N PHE A 289 12.28 -8.41 25.86
CA PHE A 289 12.02 -7.63 27.06
C PHE A 289 10.93 -6.58 26.75
N LYS A 290 9.81 -6.69 27.44
CA LYS A 290 8.68 -5.77 27.24
C LYS A 290 8.65 -4.70 28.32
N GLY A 291 8.70 -3.43 27.88
CA GLY A 291 8.46 -2.27 28.71
C GLY A 291 6.97 -2.13 29.08
N GLU A 292 6.68 -1.19 29.94
CA GLU A 292 5.31 -0.76 30.23
C GLU A 292 4.78 0.15 29.13
N GLU A 293 3.64 -0.19 28.53
CA GLU A 293 3.00 0.66 27.53
C GLU A 293 2.41 1.91 28.20
N VAL A 294 2.92 3.09 27.82
CA VAL A 294 2.57 4.38 28.45
C VAL A 294 1.75 5.29 27.53
N SER A 295 1.75 5.01 26.24
CA SER A 295 0.92 5.74 25.25
C SER A 295 0.77 4.90 23.99
N THR A 296 -0.35 5.08 23.27
CA THR A 296 -0.63 4.35 22.02
C THR A 296 -1.34 5.23 21.01
N ALA A 297 -0.75 5.36 19.83
CA ALA A 297 -1.46 5.84 18.65
C ALA A 297 -2.17 4.67 17.97
N SER A 298 -3.46 4.80 17.68
CA SER A 298 -4.27 3.72 17.11
C SER A 298 -4.97 4.14 15.83
N ILE A 299 -4.57 3.54 14.71
CA ILE A 299 -5.21 3.72 13.41
C ILE A 299 -6.26 2.62 13.26
N LYS A 300 -7.52 3.00 13.38
CA LYS A 300 -8.67 2.08 13.28
C LYS A 300 -9.11 1.92 11.84
N TYR A 301 -9.21 0.69 11.37
CA TYR A 301 -9.70 0.37 10.04
C TYR A 301 -11.20 0.06 10.09
N LYS A 302 -11.94 0.68 9.17
CA LYS A 302 -13.32 0.26 8.89
C LYS A 302 -13.27 -1.05 8.10
N GLU A 303 -14.14 -2.00 8.43
CA GLU A 303 -14.28 -3.21 7.61
C GLU A 303 -14.56 -2.81 6.16
N SER A 304 -13.60 -3.05 5.28
CA SER A 304 -13.79 -2.81 3.86
C SER A 304 -14.52 -4.01 3.25
N HIS A 305 -15.77 -3.83 2.83
CA HIS A 305 -16.49 -4.81 2.02
C HIS A 305 -16.10 -4.77 0.54
N ILE A 306 -15.10 -3.95 0.18
CA ILE A 306 -14.67 -3.77 -1.21
C ILE A 306 -14.21 -5.10 -1.82
N ALA A 307 -13.42 -5.90 -1.09
CA ALA A 307 -12.99 -7.22 -1.56
C ALA A 307 -14.16 -8.18 -1.75
N ASP A 308 -15.16 -8.13 -0.86
CA ASP A 308 -16.37 -8.95 -0.96
C ASP A 308 -17.22 -8.50 -2.15
N ILE A 309 -17.32 -7.20 -2.40
CA ILE A 309 -18.01 -6.61 -3.56
C ILE A 309 -17.26 -6.99 -4.86
N PHE A 310 -15.94 -6.84 -4.93
CA PHE A 310 -15.15 -7.25 -6.09
C PHE A 310 -15.28 -8.75 -6.37
N LEU A 311 -15.23 -9.59 -5.34
CA LEU A 311 -15.43 -11.03 -5.47
C LEU A 311 -16.84 -11.35 -5.96
N ALA A 312 -17.87 -10.69 -5.43
CA ALA A 312 -19.25 -10.87 -5.88
C ALA A 312 -19.43 -10.43 -7.34
N VAL A 313 -18.88 -9.28 -7.72
CA VAL A 313 -18.90 -8.79 -9.12
C VAL A 313 -18.14 -9.75 -10.02
N PHE A 314 -16.95 -10.18 -9.62
CA PHE A 314 -16.15 -11.15 -10.38
C PHE A 314 -16.91 -12.47 -10.59
N LEU A 315 -17.43 -13.06 -9.52
CA LEU A 315 -18.23 -14.29 -9.61
C LEU A 315 -19.46 -14.12 -10.48
N THR A 316 -20.16 -13.00 -10.36
CA THR A 316 -21.36 -12.72 -11.18
C THR A 316 -21.01 -12.55 -12.66
N THR A 317 -19.96 -11.80 -12.98
CA THR A 317 -19.56 -11.54 -14.38
C THR A 317 -18.93 -12.76 -15.04
N PHE A 318 -18.02 -13.46 -14.35
CA PHE A 318 -17.29 -14.58 -14.97
C PHE A 318 -18.04 -15.91 -14.94
N PHE A 319 -18.91 -16.13 -13.98
CA PHE A 319 -19.65 -17.38 -13.85
C PHE A 319 -21.17 -17.19 -13.99
N GLY A 320 -21.75 -16.18 -13.37
CA GLY A 320 -23.20 -15.96 -13.37
C GLY A 320 -23.73 -15.60 -14.75
N ILE A 321 -23.11 -14.65 -15.44
CA ILE A 321 -23.55 -14.21 -16.78
C ILE A 321 -23.37 -15.34 -17.82
N PRO A 322 -22.23 -16.03 -17.92
CA PRO A 322 -22.10 -17.17 -18.84
C PRO A 322 -23.11 -18.29 -18.57
N ILE A 323 -23.34 -18.64 -17.29
CA ILE A 323 -24.34 -19.66 -16.93
C ILE A 323 -25.75 -19.22 -17.35
N LEU A 324 -26.09 -17.95 -17.15
CA LEU A 324 -27.37 -17.39 -17.59
C LEU A 324 -27.51 -17.47 -19.10
N ILE A 325 -26.48 -17.08 -19.85
CA ILE A 325 -26.48 -17.16 -21.33
C ILE A 325 -26.64 -18.60 -21.80
N ILE A 326 -25.90 -19.56 -21.21
CA ILE A 326 -26.03 -20.97 -21.53
C ILE A 326 -27.44 -21.48 -21.23
N SER A 327 -28.02 -21.12 -20.09
CA SER A 327 -29.36 -21.48 -19.70
C SER A 327 -30.42 -20.93 -20.68
N LEU A 328 -30.25 -19.67 -21.12
CA LEU A 328 -31.13 -19.04 -22.10
C LEU A 328 -31.04 -19.72 -23.49
N LYS A 329 -29.80 -20.01 -23.92
CA LYS A 329 -29.57 -20.77 -25.17
C LYS A 329 -30.19 -22.16 -25.09
N TRP A 330 -30.05 -22.84 -23.97
CA TRP A 330 -30.63 -24.20 -23.79
C TRP A 330 -32.17 -24.17 -23.82
N LYS A 331 -32.79 -23.14 -23.19
CA LYS A 331 -34.25 -22.94 -23.26
C LYS A 331 -34.74 -22.63 -24.70
N ALA A 332 -33.98 -21.81 -25.44
CA ALA A 332 -34.27 -21.51 -26.83
C ALA A 332 -34.18 -22.78 -27.70
N GLN A 333 -33.10 -23.54 -27.58
CA GLN A 333 -32.92 -24.79 -28.31
C GLN A 333 -33.99 -25.87 -27.95
N LYS A 334 -34.46 -25.89 -26.69
CA LYS A 334 -35.54 -26.78 -26.30
C LYS A 334 -36.84 -26.40 -27.00
N LYS A 335 -37.15 -25.11 -27.06
CA LYS A 335 -38.36 -24.61 -27.76
C LYS A 335 -38.32 -24.88 -29.26
N ASP A 336 -37.14 -24.76 -29.86
CA ASP A 336 -36.96 -25.05 -31.29
C ASP A 336 -37.10 -26.55 -31.58
N ARG A 337 -36.60 -27.43 -30.71
CA ARG A 337 -36.79 -28.87 -30.79
C ARG A 337 -38.26 -29.25 -30.66
N GLU A 338 -39.00 -28.66 -29.73
CA GLU A 338 -40.43 -28.90 -29.56
C GLU A 338 -41.22 -28.50 -30.81
N LYS A 339 -40.87 -27.38 -31.46
CA LYS A 339 -41.50 -26.99 -32.75
C LYS A 339 -41.19 -27.97 -33.88
N LEU A 340 -39.93 -28.40 -33.98
CA LEU A 340 -39.52 -29.37 -34.98
C LEU A 340 -40.23 -30.72 -34.79
N GLU A 341 -40.45 -31.18 -33.57
CA GLU A 341 -41.23 -32.38 -33.27
C GLU A 341 -42.71 -32.23 -33.64
N GLU A 342 -43.30 -31.02 -33.41
CA GLU A 342 -44.67 -30.75 -33.86
C GLU A 342 -44.78 -30.76 -35.40
N GLU A 343 -43.82 -30.19 -36.09
CA GLU A 343 -43.78 -30.21 -37.56
C GLU A 343 -43.59 -31.64 -38.09
N ARG A 344 -42.71 -32.43 -37.49
CA ARG A 344 -42.56 -33.86 -37.82
C ARG A 344 -43.86 -34.65 -37.67
N LYS A 345 -44.55 -34.45 -36.55
CA LYS A 345 -45.85 -35.13 -36.33
C LYS A 345 -46.92 -34.70 -37.35
N LYS A 346 -46.87 -33.45 -37.84
CA LYS A 346 -47.74 -33.00 -38.91
C LYS A 346 -47.42 -33.66 -40.24
N ILE A 347 -46.14 -33.78 -40.56
CA ILE A 347 -45.68 -34.46 -41.78
C ILE A 347 -46.02 -35.95 -41.72
N GLU A 348 -45.76 -36.62 -40.58
CA GLU A 348 -46.11 -38.02 -40.38
C GLU A 348 -47.62 -38.29 -40.59
N LYS A 349 -48.50 -37.42 -40.04
CA LYS A 349 -49.95 -37.50 -40.27
C LYS A 349 -50.34 -37.26 -41.72
N GLN A 350 -49.63 -36.35 -42.42
CA GLN A 350 -49.87 -36.17 -43.86
C GLN A 350 -49.42 -37.39 -44.66
N MET A 351 -48.30 -38.00 -44.34
CA MET A 351 -47.81 -39.22 -44.97
C MET A 351 -48.78 -40.37 -44.72
N GLU A 352 -49.28 -40.57 -43.52
CA GLU A 352 -50.26 -41.59 -43.15
C GLU A 352 -51.60 -41.38 -43.88
N PHE A 353 -52.00 -40.12 -44.08
CA PHE A 353 -53.21 -39.77 -44.91
C PHE A 353 -52.98 -40.18 -46.36
N TRP A 354 -51.81 -39.89 -46.95
CA TRP A 354 -51.50 -40.25 -48.35
C TRP A 354 -51.31 -41.76 -48.52
N ASP A 355 -50.74 -42.46 -47.60
CA ASP A 355 -50.62 -43.92 -47.62
C ASP A 355 -52.02 -44.57 -47.55
N ASN A 356 -52.90 -44.09 -46.71
CA ASN A 356 -54.28 -44.57 -46.64
C ASN A 356 -55.05 -44.25 -47.93
N TYR A 357 -54.85 -43.07 -48.52
CA TYR A 357 -55.45 -42.69 -49.77
C TYR A 357 -55.04 -43.58 -50.92
N TYR A 358 -53.75 -43.88 -51.07
CA TYR A 358 -53.25 -44.77 -52.13
C TYR A 358 -53.60 -46.23 -51.91
N ASN A 359 -53.62 -46.71 -50.70
CA ASN A 359 -54.00 -48.08 -50.38
C ASN A 359 -55.46 -48.38 -50.62
N ASN A 360 -56.37 -47.39 -50.49
CA ASN A 360 -57.77 -47.53 -50.73
C ASN A 360 -58.23 -47.40 -52.22
N ASN A 361 -57.32 -46.86 -53.09
CA ASN A 361 -57.60 -46.71 -54.54
C ASN A 361 -56.68 -47.64 -55.37
N GLU A 362 -56.95 -48.94 -55.31
CA GLU A 362 -56.11 -49.96 -56.01
C GLU A 362 -56.18 -49.87 -57.54
N GLU A 363 -57.14 -49.15 -58.16
CA GLU A 363 -57.29 -49.04 -59.61
C GLU A 363 -56.41 -47.95 -60.26
N GLU A 364 -55.90 -46.93 -59.52
CA GLU A 364 -55.01 -45.86 -60.00
C GLU A 364 -53.50 -46.27 -59.92
N LYS A 365 -53.16 -47.32 -59.21
CA LYS A 365 -51.74 -47.82 -59.04
C LYS A 365 -51.04 -48.21 -60.32
N LYS A 366 -51.74 -48.29 -61.45
CA LYS A 366 -51.10 -48.73 -62.74
C LYS A 366 -50.69 -47.59 -63.66
N LYS A 367 -50.89 -46.32 -63.34
CA LYS A 367 -50.59 -45.21 -64.27
C LYS A 367 -49.44 -44.23 -63.86
N ASP A 368 -48.93 -44.21 -62.66
CA ASP A 368 -47.98 -43.21 -62.30
C ASP A 368 -46.60 -43.78 -61.89
N LYS A 369 -45.77 -44.06 -62.90
CA LYS A 369 -44.33 -44.27 -62.76
C LYS A 369 -43.54 -42.98 -62.40
N ASN A 370 -44.23 -41.84 -62.14
CA ASN A 370 -43.58 -40.53 -61.89
C ASN A 370 -43.52 -40.11 -60.42
N ILE A 371 -44.07 -40.92 -59.47
CA ILE A 371 -44.11 -40.54 -58.04
C ILE A 371 -42.82 -40.86 -57.31
N ASP A 372 -41.94 -41.73 -57.84
CA ASP A 372 -40.63 -42.01 -57.26
C ASP A 372 -39.64 -40.82 -57.30
N ILE A 373 -39.94 -39.74 -58.04
CA ILE A 373 -39.07 -38.55 -58.12
C ILE A 373 -39.33 -37.61 -56.94
N TYR A 374 -40.52 -37.57 -56.39
CA TYR A 374 -40.88 -36.64 -55.30
C TYR A 374 -40.47 -37.16 -53.89
N SER A 375 -40.45 -38.47 -53.68
CA SER A 375 -39.96 -39.02 -52.41
C SER A 375 -38.43 -38.78 -52.19
N ASN A 376 -37.64 -38.87 -53.27
CA ASN A 376 -36.22 -38.61 -53.22
C ASN A 376 -35.84 -37.08 -53.04
N MET A 377 -36.73 -36.19 -53.46
CA MET A 377 -36.48 -34.73 -53.27
C MET A 377 -36.74 -34.24 -51.83
N PHE A 378 -37.60 -34.93 -51.09
CA PHE A 378 -37.91 -34.57 -49.71
C PHE A 378 -36.90 -35.10 -48.70
N PHE A 379 -36.20 -36.21 -49.04
CA PHE A 379 -35.14 -36.78 -48.18
C PHE A 379 -33.83 -35.98 -48.21
N CYS A 380 -33.52 -35.26 -49.33
CA CYS A 380 -32.32 -34.44 -49.46
C CYS A 380 -32.40 -33.10 -48.68
N GLN A 381 -33.57 -32.61 -48.29
CA GLN A 381 -33.70 -31.37 -47.53
C GLN A 381 -33.60 -31.55 -46.00
N LEU A 382 -33.56 -32.77 -45.47
CA LEU A 382 -33.50 -33.06 -44.04
C LEU A 382 -32.10 -33.55 -43.59
N SER A 383 -31.09 -33.64 -44.47
CA SER A 383 -29.71 -34.05 -44.12
C SER A 383 -28.77 -32.88 -43.82
N ASP A 384 -29.20 -31.63 -44.01
CA ASP A 384 -28.37 -30.43 -43.81
C ASP A 384 -28.82 -29.52 -42.63
N TYR A 385 -29.43 -30.15 -41.59
CA TYR A 385 -29.69 -29.42 -40.31
C TYR A 385 -29.23 -30.26 -39.12
#